data_87105b2e19e95e8eba74a63712cb1420
#
_entry.id   87105b2e19e95e8eba74a63712cb1420
#
_cell.length_a   1.000
_cell.length_b   1.000
_cell.length_c   1.000
_cell.angle_alpha   90.00
_cell.angle_beta   90.00
_cell.angle_gamma   90.00
#
_symmetry.space_group_name_H-M   'P 1'
#
loop_
_entity.id
_entity.type
_entity.pdbx_description
1 polymer ?
#
loop_
_entity_poly.entity_id
_entity_poly.type
_entity_poly.pdbx_seq_one_letter_code
_entity_poly.pdbx_strand_id
1 'polypeptide(L)'
;MGQYWKPVNLTKREFINPHKLKTGLKMVEQAFSADIAAAMVILLSVMPQRRGGGDMQNNPFIGRWAGDMVVFVGDYSIDADMPNSPLPFGTAYALTHGEDYTDATGVMHKAFTDVTDDVIEIMQANGMWNEDADKQAAF
;
A
#
# COMPACT_ATOMS: atom_id res chain seq x y z
N MET A 1 10.25 6.67 20.07
CA MET A 1 9.00 6.68 19.30
C MET A 1 9.26 6.21 17.89
N GLY A 2 8.40 5.36 17.38
CA GLY A 2 8.59 4.80 16.06
C GLY A 2 8.10 5.73 14.96
N GLN A 3 8.66 5.56 13.79
CA GLN A 3 8.12 6.14 12.56
C GLN A 3 7.13 5.15 11.96
N TYR A 4 6.03 5.65 11.43
CA TYR A 4 4.97 4.85 10.81
C TYR A 4 5.03 4.97 9.31
N TRP A 5 4.89 3.84 8.63
CA TRP A 5 5.10 3.75 7.18
C TRP A 5 3.86 3.18 6.49
N LYS A 6 3.63 3.63 5.27
CA LYS A 6 2.57 3.06 4.40
C LYS A 6 3.07 2.92 2.97
N PRO A 7 2.75 1.82 2.28
CA PRO A 7 2.99 1.71 0.85
C PRO A 7 2.04 2.63 0.09
N VAL A 8 2.59 3.44 -0.79
CA VAL A 8 1.80 4.37 -1.60
C VAL A 8 2.17 4.29 -3.06
N ASN A 9 1.20 4.53 -3.93
CA ASN A 9 1.38 4.71 -5.36
C ASN A 9 1.26 6.19 -5.66
N LEU A 10 2.37 6.83 -5.99
CA LEU A 10 2.41 8.26 -6.26
C LEU A 10 1.84 8.61 -7.63
N THR A 11 1.83 7.67 -8.56
CA THR A 11 1.30 7.85 -9.91
C THR A 11 -0.22 7.88 -9.90
N LYS A 12 -0.85 6.91 -9.23
CA LYS A 12 -2.31 6.79 -9.16
C LYS A 12 -2.93 7.44 -7.94
N ARG A 13 -2.11 7.85 -6.99
CA ARG A 13 -2.56 8.44 -5.71
C ARG A 13 -3.44 7.47 -4.93
N GLU A 14 -2.89 6.29 -4.71
CA GLU A 14 -3.49 5.20 -3.94
C GLU A 14 -2.54 4.74 -2.85
N PHE A 15 -3.09 4.04 -1.86
CA PHE A 15 -2.26 3.51 -0.78
C PHE A 15 -2.83 2.21 -0.20
N ILE A 16 -1.98 1.50 0.54
CA ILE A 16 -2.36 0.36 1.35
C ILE A 16 -2.31 0.78 2.82
N ASN A 17 -3.35 0.43 3.56
CA ASN A 17 -3.38 0.59 5.02
C ASN A 17 -2.91 -0.73 5.66
N PRO A 18 -1.69 -0.78 6.23
CA PRO A 18 -1.17 -2.02 6.83
C PRO A 18 -2.05 -2.55 7.96
N HIS A 19 -2.72 -1.70 8.72
CA HIS A 19 -3.61 -2.15 9.79
C HIS A 19 -4.75 -3.01 9.27
N LYS A 20 -5.29 -2.73 8.10
CA LYS A 20 -6.31 -3.59 7.49
C LYS A 20 -5.76 -4.95 7.08
N LEU A 21 -4.44 -5.06 6.90
CA LEU A 21 -3.73 -6.30 6.62
C LEU A 21 -3.17 -6.94 7.90
N LYS A 22 -3.69 -6.57 9.06
CA LYS A 22 -3.27 -7.12 10.37
C LYS A 22 -1.78 -6.91 10.64
N THR A 23 -1.24 -5.83 10.14
CA THR A 23 0.19 -5.53 10.21
C THR A 23 0.39 -4.18 10.87
N GLY A 24 1.41 -4.07 11.71
CA GLY A 24 1.80 -2.81 12.31
C GLY A 24 2.42 -1.86 11.31
N LEU A 25 2.49 -0.57 11.67
CA LEU A 25 2.96 0.47 10.76
C LEU A 25 4.47 0.68 10.79
N LYS A 26 5.18 0.02 11.69
CA LYS A 26 6.64 0.15 11.75
C LYS A 26 7.29 -0.60 10.59
N MET A 27 8.43 -0.09 10.13
CA MET A 27 9.13 -0.65 8.97
C MET A 27 9.42 -2.15 9.15
N VAL A 28 9.94 -2.55 10.30
CA VAL A 28 10.29 -3.95 10.56
C VAL A 28 9.05 -4.84 10.60
N GLU A 29 7.94 -4.33 11.15
CA GLU A 29 6.68 -5.07 11.17
C GLU A 29 6.18 -5.37 9.76
N GLN A 30 6.28 -4.40 8.87
CA GLN A 30 5.88 -4.58 7.47
C GLN A 30 6.86 -5.47 6.71
N ALA A 31 8.15 -5.38 6.99
CA ALA A 31 9.17 -6.21 6.34
C ALA A 31 8.98 -7.70 6.63
N PHE A 32 8.44 -8.05 7.79
CA PHE A 32 8.16 -9.44 8.18
C PHE A 32 6.72 -9.87 7.91
N SER A 33 5.90 -9.02 7.32
CA SER A 33 4.48 -9.33 7.10
C SER A 33 4.27 -10.10 5.81
N ALA A 34 3.75 -11.32 5.92
CA ALA A 34 3.33 -12.09 4.76
C ALA A 34 2.16 -11.40 4.02
N ASP A 35 1.30 -10.67 4.74
CA ASP A 35 0.16 -9.98 4.14
C ASP A 35 0.60 -8.75 3.34
N ILE A 36 1.59 -8.01 3.81
CA ILE A 36 2.17 -6.91 3.03
C ILE A 36 2.86 -7.47 1.78
N ALA A 37 3.60 -8.57 1.92
CA ALA A 37 4.23 -9.22 0.77
C ALA A 37 3.19 -9.66 -0.26
N ALA A 38 2.09 -10.28 0.19
CA ALA A 38 0.99 -10.69 -0.68
C ALA A 38 0.37 -9.50 -1.41
N ALA A 39 0.13 -8.39 -0.69
CA ALA A 39 -0.40 -7.17 -1.28
C ALA A 39 0.51 -6.62 -2.38
N MET A 40 1.81 -6.57 -2.12
CA MET A 40 2.77 -6.09 -3.11
C MET A 40 2.86 -7.01 -4.33
N VAL A 41 2.82 -8.32 -4.12
CA VAL A 41 2.80 -9.29 -5.23
C VAL A 41 1.55 -9.09 -6.09
N ILE A 42 0.38 -8.94 -5.47
CA ILE A 42 -0.88 -8.69 -6.20
C ILE A 42 -0.79 -7.40 -7.01
N LEU A 43 -0.33 -6.32 -6.41
CA LEU A 43 -0.32 -5.01 -7.04
C LEU A 43 0.76 -4.85 -8.11
N LEU A 44 1.87 -5.57 -8.00
CA LEU A 44 3.03 -5.37 -8.86
C LEU A 44 3.26 -6.48 -9.89
N SER A 45 2.46 -7.56 -9.87
CA SER A 45 2.63 -8.67 -10.80
C SER A 45 1.93 -8.38 -12.12
N VAL A 46 2.69 -8.38 -13.20
CA VAL A 46 2.14 -8.23 -14.54
C VAL A 46 1.55 -9.57 -14.97
N MET A 47 0.23 -9.71 -14.77
CA MET A 47 -0.49 -10.95 -15.06
C MET A 47 -1.80 -10.63 -15.80
N PRO A 48 -1.74 -10.38 -17.13
CA PRO A 48 -2.96 -10.10 -17.90
C PRO A 48 -3.95 -11.27 -17.89
N GLN A 49 -3.44 -12.50 -17.72
CA GLN A 49 -4.23 -13.69 -17.49
C GLN A 49 -3.36 -14.79 -16.85
N ARG A 50 -4.02 -15.68 -16.14
CA ARG A 50 -3.35 -16.82 -15.55
C ARG A 50 -2.71 -17.71 -16.62
N ARG A 51 -1.45 -18.10 -16.44
CA ARG A 51 -0.68 -18.88 -17.42
C ARG A 51 -0.05 -20.14 -16.85
N GLY A 52 0.10 -20.27 -15.55
CA GLY A 52 0.80 -21.39 -14.98
C GLY A 52 0.37 -21.72 -13.57
N GLY A 53 0.85 -22.88 -13.08
CA GLY A 53 0.61 -23.30 -11.70
C GLY A 53 1.23 -22.33 -10.72
N GLY A 54 0.50 -22.05 -9.63
CA GLY A 54 0.91 -21.07 -8.64
C GLY A 54 0.43 -19.66 -8.91
N ASP A 55 -0.01 -19.37 -10.13
CA ASP A 55 -0.63 -18.07 -10.42
C ASP A 55 -1.98 -17.95 -9.73
N MET A 56 -2.31 -16.75 -9.32
CA MET A 56 -3.63 -16.44 -8.78
C MET A 56 -4.72 -16.53 -9.85
N GLN A 57 -5.97 -16.62 -9.42
CA GLN A 57 -7.12 -16.55 -10.32
C GLN A 57 -7.14 -15.20 -11.03
N ASN A 58 -7.63 -15.21 -12.28
CA ASN A 58 -7.74 -13.98 -13.06
C ASN A 58 -8.53 -12.93 -12.31
N ASN A 59 -7.95 -11.73 -12.22
CA ASN A 59 -8.60 -10.56 -11.68
C ASN A 59 -7.93 -9.33 -12.30
N PRO A 60 -8.71 -8.42 -12.92
CA PRO A 60 -8.13 -7.26 -13.60
C PRO A 60 -7.40 -6.29 -12.66
N PHE A 61 -7.61 -6.40 -11.36
CA PHE A 61 -6.91 -5.58 -10.38
C PHE A 61 -5.45 -6.03 -10.15
N ILE A 62 -5.13 -7.29 -10.45
CA ILE A 62 -3.75 -7.79 -10.30
C ILE A 62 -2.84 -7.02 -11.26
N GLY A 63 -1.75 -6.47 -10.72
CA GLY A 63 -0.82 -5.66 -11.50
C GLY A 63 -1.21 -4.19 -11.62
N ARG A 64 -2.21 -3.75 -10.88
CA ARG A 64 -2.69 -2.37 -10.94
C ARG A 64 -1.59 -1.33 -10.75
N TRP A 65 -0.59 -1.63 -9.93
CA TRP A 65 0.51 -0.70 -9.63
C TRP A 65 1.77 -0.96 -10.45
N ALA A 66 1.76 -1.98 -11.31
CA ALA A 66 2.95 -2.32 -12.09
C ALA A 66 3.33 -1.16 -13.02
N GLY A 67 4.61 -0.78 -13.00
CA GLY A 67 5.12 0.33 -13.81
C GLY A 67 4.95 1.70 -13.18
N ASP A 68 4.26 1.81 -12.05
CA ASP A 68 4.06 3.07 -11.36
C ASP A 68 5.17 3.35 -10.35
N MET A 69 5.25 4.61 -9.90
CA MET A 69 6.15 4.96 -8.82
C MET A 69 5.51 4.56 -7.48
N VAL A 70 6.00 3.47 -6.91
CA VAL A 70 5.53 2.91 -5.65
C VAL A 70 6.65 3.02 -4.62
N VAL A 71 6.32 3.58 -3.47
CA VAL A 71 7.28 3.76 -2.38
C VAL A 71 6.59 3.49 -1.04
N PHE A 72 7.40 3.21 -0.02
CA PHE A 72 6.92 3.26 1.36
C PHE A 72 7.28 4.64 1.90
N VAL A 73 6.27 5.39 2.33
CA VAL A 73 6.47 6.71 2.93
C VAL A 73 6.24 6.64 4.42
N GLY A 74 7.05 7.38 5.19
CA GLY A 74 6.93 7.46 6.64
C GLY A 74 6.35 8.80 7.05
N ASP A 75 5.80 8.83 8.27
CA ASP A 75 5.27 10.08 8.85
C ASP A 75 6.36 11.12 9.16
N TYR A 76 7.63 10.70 9.17
CA TYR A 76 8.76 11.61 9.29
C TYR A 76 9.41 11.97 7.94
N SER A 77 8.86 11.46 6.83
CA SER A 77 9.36 11.80 5.50
C SER A 77 9.18 13.29 5.23
N ILE A 78 10.19 13.88 4.61
CA ILE A 78 10.16 15.29 4.21
C ILE A 78 10.35 15.40 2.70
N ASP A 79 9.98 16.54 2.14
CA ASP A 79 10.01 16.75 0.70
C ASP A 79 11.43 16.62 0.11
N ALA A 80 12.45 16.96 0.88
CA ALA A 80 13.83 16.88 0.45
C ALA A 80 14.39 15.46 0.37
N ASP A 81 13.71 14.46 0.95
CA ASP A 81 14.19 13.08 0.93
C ASP A 81 14.29 12.50 -0.47
N MET A 82 13.45 12.98 -1.39
CA MET A 82 13.47 12.56 -2.77
C MET A 82 13.00 13.71 -3.66
N PRO A 83 13.91 14.62 -4.02
CA PRO A 83 13.53 15.88 -4.68
C PRO A 83 12.89 15.71 -6.06
N ASN A 84 13.12 14.57 -6.73
CA ASN A 84 12.54 14.29 -8.05
C ASN A 84 11.22 13.50 -7.98
N SER A 85 10.66 13.32 -6.80
CA SER A 85 9.36 12.65 -6.63
C SER A 85 8.26 13.48 -7.31
N PRO A 86 7.29 12.82 -7.98
CA PRO A 86 6.13 13.51 -8.55
C PRO A 86 5.24 14.18 -7.51
N LEU A 87 5.40 13.81 -6.24
CA LEU A 87 4.68 14.38 -5.12
C LEU A 87 5.60 14.42 -3.90
N PRO A 88 5.64 15.52 -3.14
CA PRO A 88 6.44 15.58 -1.92
C PRO A 88 6.07 14.47 -0.92
N PHE A 89 7.07 13.83 -0.32
CA PHE A 89 6.84 12.66 0.53
C PHE A 89 6.08 12.99 1.81
N GLY A 90 6.34 14.13 2.43
CA GLY A 90 5.58 14.56 3.61
C GLY A 90 4.11 14.77 3.27
N THR A 91 3.82 15.35 2.13
CA THR A 91 2.47 15.52 1.60
C THR A 91 1.83 14.17 1.30
N ALA A 92 2.58 13.25 0.67
CA ALA A 92 2.07 11.93 0.34
C ALA A 92 1.57 11.18 1.57
N TYR A 93 2.34 11.19 2.66
CA TYR A 93 1.88 10.53 3.89
C TYR A 93 0.61 11.17 4.45
N ALA A 94 0.54 12.50 4.46
CA ALA A 94 -0.64 13.22 4.95
C ALA A 94 -1.91 12.82 4.19
N LEU A 95 -1.80 12.57 2.89
CA LEU A 95 -2.94 12.21 2.04
C LEU A 95 -3.45 10.78 2.28
N THR A 96 -2.73 9.96 3.04
CA THR A 96 -3.19 8.60 3.40
C THR A 96 -4.13 8.60 4.62
N HIS A 97 -4.50 9.77 5.15
CA HIS A 97 -5.40 9.89 6.30
C HIS A 97 -6.86 10.13 5.91
N GLY A 98 -7.18 10.10 4.62
CA GLY A 98 -8.55 10.23 4.15
C GLY A 98 -9.03 11.66 3.99
N GLU A 99 -8.16 12.65 4.14
CA GLU A 99 -8.48 14.07 4.03
C GLU A 99 -7.60 14.75 2.99
N ASP A 100 -8.15 15.75 2.31
CA ASP A 100 -7.38 16.59 1.40
C ASP A 100 -6.35 17.39 2.20
N TYR A 101 -5.24 17.71 1.58
CA TYR A 101 -4.12 18.36 2.25
C TYR A 101 -3.55 19.49 1.39
N THR A 102 -3.31 20.63 2.01
CA THR A 102 -2.60 21.73 1.37
C THR A 102 -1.13 21.68 1.78
N ASP A 103 -0.24 21.61 0.78
CA ASP A 103 1.20 21.52 1.03
C ASP A 103 1.80 22.88 1.46
N ALA A 104 3.11 22.86 1.78
CA ALA A 104 3.79 24.05 2.26
C ALA A 104 3.86 25.18 1.21
N THR A 105 3.63 24.88 -0.07
CA THR A 105 3.63 25.87 -1.16
C THR A 105 2.23 26.41 -1.43
N GLY A 106 1.21 25.95 -0.70
CA GLY A 106 -0.16 26.41 -0.86
C GLY A 106 -0.98 25.65 -1.89
N VAL A 107 -0.46 24.55 -2.43
CA VAL A 107 -1.18 23.71 -3.39
C VAL A 107 -2.00 22.66 -2.64
N MET A 108 -3.30 22.59 -2.96
CA MET A 108 -4.17 21.58 -2.38
C MET A 108 -4.09 20.27 -3.16
N HIS A 109 -3.96 19.17 -2.42
CA HIS A 109 -3.96 17.83 -2.96
C HIS A 109 -5.14 17.05 -2.42
N LYS A 110 -5.76 16.23 -3.27
CA LYS A 110 -6.85 15.35 -2.86
C LYS A 110 -6.32 14.15 -2.11
N ALA A 111 -7.09 13.67 -1.12
CA ALA A 111 -6.77 12.46 -0.38
C ALA A 111 -6.51 11.28 -1.32
N PHE A 112 -5.58 10.42 -0.92
CA PHE A 112 -5.31 9.18 -1.64
C PHE A 112 -6.45 8.17 -1.43
N THR A 113 -6.67 7.33 -2.41
CA THR A 113 -7.65 6.24 -2.32
C THR A 113 -7.02 5.03 -1.65
N ASP A 114 -7.70 4.51 -0.62
CA ASP A 114 -7.30 3.26 0.03
C ASP A 114 -7.79 2.07 -0.82
N VAL A 115 -6.86 1.27 -1.31
CA VAL A 115 -7.16 0.10 -2.14
C VAL A 115 -6.97 -1.22 -1.38
N THR A 116 -6.80 -1.16 -0.07
CA THR A 116 -6.55 -2.34 0.73
C THR A 116 -7.67 -3.37 0.64
N ASP A 117 -8.93 -2.93 0.66
CA ASP A 117 -10.06 -3.84 0.60
C ASP A 117 -10.12 -4.61 -0.73
N ASP A 118 -9.73 -3.97 -1.84
CA ASP A 118 -9.63 -4.63 -3.14
C ASP A 118 -8.58 -5.74 -3.13
N VAL A 119 -7.46 -5.50 -2.47
CA VAL A 119 -6.40 -6.49 -2.32
C VAL A 119 -6.84 -7.64 -1.44
N ILE A 120 -7.51 -7.36 -0.33
CA ILE A 120 -8.04 -8.39 0.59
C ILE A 120 -9.02 -9.31 -0.16
N GLU A 121 -9.88 -8.75 -1.00
CA GLU A 121 -10.82 -9.52 -1.78
C GLU A 121 -10.11 -10.55 -2.68
N ILE A 122 -9.01 -10.15 -3.31
CA ILE A 122 -8.19 -11.06 -4.11
C ILE A 122 -7.53 -12.13 -3.23
N MET A 123 -7.01 -11.74 -2.08
CA MET A 123 -6.43 -12.68 -1.12
C MET A 123 -7.46 -13.71 -0.67
N GLN A 124 -8.69 -13.29 -0.39
CA GLN A 124 -9.79 -14.18 -0.03
C GLN A 124 -10.11 -15.17 -1.16
N ALA A 125 -10.18 -14.68 -2.39
CA ALA A 125 -10.48 -15.51 -3.55
C ALA A 125 -9.43 -16.59 -3.82
N ASN A 126 -8.20 -16.38 -3.35
CA ASN A 126 -7.10 -17.31 -3.56
C ASN A 126 -6.70 -18.09 -2.28
N GLY A 127 -7.54 -18.06 -1.25
CA GLY A 127 -7.28 -18.79 -0.01
C GLY A 127 -6.11 -18.24 0.80
N MET A 128 -5.73 -16.99 0.59
CA MET A 128 -4.59 -16.35 1.24
C MET A 128 -4.98 -15.47 2.41
N TRP A 129 -6.26 -15.39 2.74
CA TRP A 129 -6.75 -14.54 3.82
C TRP A 129 -7.42 -15.37 4.89
N ASN A 130 -6.97 -15.20 6.13
CA ASN A 130 -7.54 -15.88 7.29
C ASN A 130 -8.02 -14.83 8.28
N GLU A 131 -9.33 -14.63 8.37
CA GLU A 131 -9.93 -13.64 9.26
C GLU A 131 -9.66 -13.95 10.74
N ASP A 132 -9.54 -15.23 11.09
CA ASP A 132 -9.27 -15.64 12.47
C ASP A 132 -7.82 -15.34 12.91
N ALA A 133 -6.92 -15.07 11.97
CA ALA A 133 -5.54 -14.74 12.26
C ALA A 133 -5.41 -13.45 13.08
N ASP A 134 -6.41 -12.56 13.03
CA ASP A 134 -6.42 -11.34 13.84
C ASP A 134 -6.30 -11.64 15.31
N LYS A 135 -6.96 -12.69 15.76
CA LYS A 135 -6.95 -13.09 17.17
C LYS A 135 -5.61 -13.67 17.59
N GLN A 136 -4.86 -14.21 16.65
CA GLN A 136 -3.55 -14.81 16.90
C GLN A 136 -2.44 -13.78 16.76
N ALA A 137 -2.64 -12.78 15.91
CA ALA A 137 -1.66 -11.74 15.66
C ALA A 137 -1.69 -10.62 16.71
N ALA A 138 -2.71 -10.57 17.54
CA ALA A 138 -2.88 -9.58 18.60
C ALA A 138 -2.06 -9.94 19.84
N PHE A 139 -0.77 -10.07 19.69
CA PHE A 139 0.15 -10.38 20.78
C PHE A 139 1.12 -9.25 21.05
#